data_6087ff7854bc8473e6f93cd88d8da1e6
#
_entry.id   6087ff7854bc8473e6f93cd88d8da1e6
#
_cell.length_a   1.000
_cell.length_b   1.000
_cell.length_c   1.000
_cell.angle_alpha   90.00
_cell.angle_beta   90.00
_cell.angle_gamma   90.00
#
_symmetry.space_group_name_H-M   'P 1'
#
loop_
_entity.id
_entity.type
_entity.pdbx_description
1 polymer ?
#
loop_
_entity_poly.entity_id
_entity_poly.type
_entity_poly.pdbx_seq_one_letter_code
_entity_poly.pdbx_strand_id
1 'polypeptide(L)'
;KKRIFPIEIDMLENHPFSSQTFIPLQHTKFIVVVAPISKIPDLNSIEAFLIPPEEGINFKSKVWHFPLIATEDSNFLTIDKKDTLNNLEIFDFKNNDEIVLNYE
;
A
#
# COMPACT_ATOMS: atom_id res chain seq x y z
N LYS A 1 -12.59 1.13 -4.23
CA LYS A 1 -13.39 2.35 -4.23
C LYS A 1 -12.50 3.58 -4.40
N LYS A 2 -12.94 4.50 -5.23
CA LYS A 2 -12.22 5.75 -5.49
C LYS A 2 -11.97 6.53 -4.20
N ARG A 3 -10.74 7.03 -4.04
CA ARG A 3 -10.37 7.88 -2.90
C ARG A 3 -10.37 9.35 -3.30
N ILE A 4 -10.59 10.19 -2.32
CA ILE A 4 -10.60 11.66 -2.50
C ILE A 4 -9.30 12.22 -1.96
N PHE A 5 -8.60 13.01 -2.79
CA PHE A 5 -7.31 13.61 -2.44
C PHE A 5 -7.49 15.01 -1.87
N PRO A 6 -6.57 15.47 -1.04
CA PRO A 6 -5.38 14.77 -0.57
C PRO A 6 -5.69 13.68 0.45
N ILE A 7 -4.81 12.70 0.57
CA ILE A 7 -4.97 11.58 1.49
C ILE A 7 -3.86 11.64 2.52
N GLU A 8 -4.24 11.58 3.79
CA GLU A 8 -3.25 11.49 4.87
C GLU A 8 -2.72 10.06 4.94
N ILE A 9 -1.40 9.94 4.94
CA ILE A 9 -0.74 8.65 5.14
C ILE A 9 -0.40 8.57 6.61
N ASP A 10 -1.19 7.84 7.37
CA ASP A 10 -1.13 7.84 8.83
C ASP A 10 -0.69 6.49 9.42
N MET A 11 -0.51 5.49 8.57
CA MET A 11 -0.04 4.19 9.01
C MET A 11 0.59 3.45 7.85
N LEU A 12 1.41 2.46 8.16
CA LEU A 12 1.92 1.50 7.19
C LEU A 12 1.78 0.12 7.79
N GLU A 13 1.61 -0.86 6.92
CA GLU A 13 1.51 -2.25 7.33
C GLU A 13 2.46 -3.12 6.51
N ASN A 14 2.80 -4.30 7.03
CA ASN A 14 3.53 -5.29 6.26
C ASN A 14 3.02 -6.68 6.61
N HIS A 15 3.35 -7.63 5.75
CA HIS A 15 3.03 -9.03 5.94
C HIS A 15 4.34 -9.79 6.10
N PRO A 16 4.75 -10.13 7.33
CA PRO A 16 6.09 -10.69 7.55
C PRO A 16 6.31 -12.10 6.99
N PHE A 17 5.24 -12.83 6.71
CA PHE A 17 5.37 -14.25 6.33
C PHE A 17 4.98 -14.54 4.89
N SER A 18 4.61 -13.54 4.11
CA SER A 18 4.24 -13.77 2.71
C SER A 18 4.32 -12.50 1.89
N SER A 19 4.44 -12.67 0.58
CA SER A 19 4.20 -11.57 -0.35
C SER A 19 2.70 -11.40 -0.55
N GLN A 20 2.30 -10.29 -1.14
CA GLN A 20 0.91 -9.99 -1.43
C GLN A 20 0.82 -9.36 -2.81
N THR A 21 -0.02 -9.93 -3.67
CA THR A 21 -0.15 -9.49 -5.06
C THR A 21 -1.51 -8.87 -5.28
N PHE A 22 -1.54 -7.75 -5.99
CA PHE A 22 -2.76 -7.06 -6.39
C PHE A 22 -2.78 -6.88 -7.90
N ILE A 23 -3.88 -7.28 -8.53
CA ILE A 23 -4.07 -7.15 -9.97
C ILE A 23 -5.38 -6.41 -10.21
N PRO A 24 -5.35 -5.24 -10.89
CA PRO A 24 -6.59 -4.52 -11.16
C PRO A 24 -7.45 -5.29 -12.17
N LEU A 25 -8.74 -5.33 -11.93
CA LEU A 25 -9.68 -6.01 -12.82
C LEU A 25 -10.25 -5.07 -13.87
N GLN A 26 -10.15 -3.77 -13.65
CA GLN A 26 -10.52 -2.74 -14.62
C GLN A 26 -9.26 -2.07 -15.14
N HIS A 27 -9.36 -1.41 -16.29
CA HIS A 27 -8.25 -0.68 -16.89
C HIS A 27 -8.11 0.69 -16.20
N THR A 28 -7.66 0.68 -14.96
CA THR A 28 -7.54 1.89 -14.15
C THR A 28 -6.18 1.97 -13.47
N LYS A 29 -5.70 3.19 -13.28
CA LYS A 29 -4.46 3.44 -12.53
C LYS A 29 -4.73 3.33 -11.05
N PHE A 30 -3.69 2.99 -10.30
CA PHE A 30 -3.77 3.02 -8.84
C PHE A 30 -2.42 3.45 -8.26
N ILE A 31 -2.44 3.83 -7.00
CA ILE A 31 -1.25 4.35 -6.32
C ILE A 31 -0.86 3.42 -5.18
N VAL A 32 0.43 3.13 -5.08
CA VAL A 32 1.00 2.40 -3.96
C VAL A 32 1.95 3.32 -3.21
N VAL A 33 1.95 3.20 -1.88
CA VAL A 33 2.82 3.95 -0.99
C VAL A 33 3.61 2.94 -0.20
N VAL A 34 4.93 3.01 -0.26
CA VAL A 34 5.81 1.98 0.30
C VAL A 34 6.96 2.59 1.08
N ALA A 35 7.54 1.79 1.96
CA ALA A 35 8.79 2.08 2.64
C ALA A 35 9.63 0.81 2.70
N PRO A 36 10.97 0.94 2.75
CA PRO A 36 11.85 -0.23 2.77
C PRO A 36 11.64 -1.14 3.96
N ILE A 37 12.03 -2.40 3.81
CA ILE A 37 12.00 -3.38 4.89
C ILE A 37 12.85 -2.89 6.05
N SER A 38 12.25 -2.87 7.25
CA SER A 38 12.92 -2.43 8.47
C SER A 38 12.08 -2.84 9.66
N LYS A 39 12.65 -2.80 10.85
CA LYS A 39 11.91 -3.10 12.06
C LYS A 39 10.84 -2.05 12.33
N ILE A 40 11.18 -0.79 12.11
CA ILE A 40 10.27 0.36 12.20
C ILE A 40 10.39 1.10 10.87
N PRO A 41 9.29 1.44 10.21
CA PRO A 41 9.39 2.08 8.90
C PRO A 41 10.12 3.42 8.99
N ASP A 42 11.02 3.66 8.04
CA ASP A 42 11.69 4.94 7.90
C ASP A 42 10.79 5.88 7.13
N LEU A 43 10.13 6.79 7.86
CA LEU A 43 9.14 7.69 7.27
C LEU A 43 9.77 8.67 6.28
N ASN A 44 11.07 8.90 6.35
CA ASN A 44 11.77 9.75 5.38
C ASN A 44 12.04 9.01 4.07
N SER A 45 11.84 7.69 4.05
CA SER A 45 12.06 6.87 2.85
C SER A 45 10.76 6.40 2.21
N ILE A 46 9.64 6.98 2.60
CA ILE A 46 8.34 6.68 1.99
C ILE A 46 8.34 7.18 0.55
N GLU A 47 7.90 6.31 -0.37
CA GLU A 47 7.76 6.64 -1.78
C GLU A 47 6.39 6.24 -2.26
N ALA A 48 5.84 7.03 -3.18
CA ALA A 48 4.55 6.74 -3.81
C ALA A 48 4.76 6.51 -5.31
N PHE A 49 4.07 5.51 -5.85
CA PHE A 49 4.16 5.18 -7.27
C PHE A 49 2.78 5.10 -7.88
N LEU A 50 2.62 5.72 -9.04
CA LEU A 50 1.42 5.59 -9.84
C LEU A 50 1.60 4.38 -10.76
N ILE A 51 0.73 3.39 -10.59
CA ILE A 51 0.82 2.14 -11.35
C ILE A 51 -0.05 2.25 -12.60
N PRO A 52 0.51 1.97 -13.81
CA PRO A 52 -0.26 2.03 -15.05
C PRO A 52 -1.39 1.00 -15.09
N PRO A 53 -2.42 1.24 -15.93
CA PRO A 53 -3.61 0.38 -15.93
C PRO A 53 -3.37 -1.08 -16.29
N GLU A 54 -2.30 -1.39 -17.02
CA GLU A 54 -2.01 -2.75 -17.46
C GLU A 54 -1.17 -3.54 -16.49
N GLU A 55 -0.79 -2.97 -15.35
CA GLU A 55 0.16 -3.62 -14.44
C GLU A 55 -0.49 -3.94 -13.11
N GLY A 56 -0.09 -5.08 -12.56
CA GLY A 56 -0.32 -5.39 -11.17
C GLY A 56 0.93 -5.10 -10.36
N ILE A 57 0.89 -5.41 -9.06
CA ILE A 57 2.02 -5.22 -8.18
C ILE A 57 2.09 -6.34 -7.16
N ASN A 58 3.30 -6.66 -6.74
CA ASN A 58 3.53 -7.61 -5.68
C ASN A 58 4.39 -6.94 -4.61
N PHE A 59 3.85 -6.85 -3.40
CA PHE A 59 4.65 -6.45 -2.24
C PHE A 59 5.40 -7.67 -1.72
N LYS A 60 6.71 -7.59 -1.70
CA LYS A 60 7.51 -8.64 -1.06
C LYS A 60 7.17 -8.66 0.43
N SER A 61 7.35 -9.81 1.07
CA SER A 61 7.12 -9.91 2.52
C SER A 61 7.94 -8.86 3.25
N LYS A 62 7.37 -8.30 4.31
CA LYS A 62 7.97 -7.28 5.18
C LYS A 62 8.13 -5.88 4.58
N VAL A 63 7.79 -5.67 3.31
CA VAL A 63 7.78 -4.32 2.73
C VAL A 63 6.62 -3.54 3.36
N TRP A 64 6.93 -2.40 3.93
CA TRP A 64 5.91 -1.52 4.50
C TRP A 64 5.10 -0.88 3.38
N HIS A 65 3.77 -0.85 3.55
CA HIS A 65 2.90 -0.24 2.55
C HIS A 65 1.62 0.29 3.18
N PHE A 66 1.03 1.28 2.51
CA PHE A 66 -0.30 1.79 2.82
C PHE A 66 -1.32 0.99 2.01
N PRO A 67 -2.56 0.83 2.45
CA PRO A 67 -3.59 0.21 1.60
C PRO A 67 -3.67 0.85 0.22
N LEU A 68 -3.94 0.06 -0.81
CA LEU A 68 -3.96 0.54 -2.19
C LEU A 68 -4.92 1.72 -2.36
N ILE A 69 -4.50 2.69 -3.16
CA ILE A 69 -5.27 3.89 -3.40
C ILE A 69 -5.79 3.85 -4.84
N ALA A 70 -7.09 3.67 -4.99
CA ALA A 70 -7.73 3.66 -6.29
C ALA A 70 -7.99 5.09 -6.75
N THR A 71 -7.59 5.40 -7.99
CA THR A 71 -7.86 6.72 -8.58
C THR A 71 -9.26 6.79 -9.19
N GLU A 72 -9.86 5.63 -9.45
CA GLU A 72 -11.23 5.47 -9.93
C GLU A 72 -11.82 4.24 -9.25
N ASP A 73 -13.14 4.11 -9.28
CA ASP A 73 -13.77 2.91 -8.73
C ASP A 73 -13.30 1.69 -9.50
N SER A 74 -12.73 0.72 -8.79
CA SER A 74 -12.17 -0.47 -9.40
C SER A 74 -12.09 -1.60 -8.39
N ASN A 75 -12.00 -2.81 -8.91
CA ASN A 75 -11.82 -4.02 -8.12
C ASN A 75 -10.46 -4.62 -8.39
N PHE A 76 -9.92 -5.31 -7.41
CA PHE A 76 -8.61 -5.94 -7.51
C PHE A 76 -8.70 -7.42 -7.18
N LEU A 77 -7.95 -8.22 -7.92
CA LEU A 77 -7.66 -9.59 -7.53
C LEU A 77 -6.50 -9.55 -6.55
N THR A 78 -6.69 -10.12 -5.36
CA THR A 78 -5.64 -10.16 -4.35
C THR A 78 -5.19 -11.61 -4.15
N ILE A 79 -3.88 -11.84 -4.22
CA ILE A 79 -3.30 -13.15 -3.97
C ILE A 79 -2.46 -13.06 -2.71
N ASP A 80 -2.83 -13.86 -1.73
CA ASP A 80 -2.28 -13.82 -0.38
C ASP A 80 -2.04 -15.23 0.15
N LYS A 81 -1.20 -15.33 1.16
CA LYS A 81 -1.01 -16.61 1.84
C LYS A 81 -2.18 -16.91 2.76
N LYS A 82 -2.76 -18.08 2.59
CA LYS A 82 -3.91 -18.49 3.38
C LYS A 82 -3.51 -18.94 4.79
N ASP A 83 -4.37 -18.64 5.76
CA ASP A 83 -4.30 -19.16 7.13
C ASP A 83 -2.98 -18.93 7.85
N THR A 84 -2.34 -17.79 7.60
CA THR A 84 -1.10 -17.43 8.26
C THR A 84 -1.38 -16.61 9.50
N LEU A 85 -1.04 -17.16 10.67
CA LEU A 85 -1.18 -16.45 11.93
C LEU A 85 -0.12 -15.35 12.03
N ASN A 86 -0.51 -14.20 12.60
CA ASN A 86 0.39 -13.09 12.87
C ASN A 86 1.09 -12.56 11.60
N ASN A 87 0.41 -12.63 10.46
CA ASN A 87 0.96 -12.17 9.19
C ASN A 87 0.63 -10.69 8.92
N LEU A 88 0.59 -9.89 9.97
CA LEU A 88 0.29 -8.47 9.84
C LEU A 88 0.98 -7.70 10.95
N GLU A 89 1.77 -6.70 10.55
CA GLU A 89 2.33 -5.70 11.44
C GLU A 89 1.83 -4.34 10.99
N ILE A 90 1.45 -3.50 11.96
CA ILE A 90 0.96 -2.16 11.67
C ILE A 90 1.79 -1.17 12.47
N PHE A 91 2.25 -0.13 11.79
CA PHE A 91 2.89 1.00 12.44
C PHE A 91 2.02 2.24 12.22
N ASP A 92 1.41 2.72 13.30
CA ASP A 92 0.48 3.85 13.28
C ASP A 92 1.22 5.11 13.73
N PHE A 93 1.27 6.11 12.86
CA PHE A 93 1.98 7.36 13.14
C PHE A 93 1.15 8.61 12.92
N LYS A 94 -0.17 8.46 12.94
CA LYS A 94 -1.08 9.55 12.55
C LYS A 94 -1.00 10.80 13.39
N ASN A 95 -0.48 10.73 14.60
CA ASN A 95 -0.35 11.91 15.45
C ASN A 95 1.08 12.40 15.58
N ASN A 96 2.01 11.82 14.86
CA ASN A 96 3.44 12.11 15.00
C ASN A 96 4.01 12.93 13.84
N ASP A 97 3.67 12.56 12.63
CA ASP A 97 4.18 13.21 11.42
C ASP A 97 3.03 13.47 10.48
N GLU A 98 3.14 14.54 9.72
CA GLU A 98 2.12 14.91 8.76
C GLU A 98 2.61 14.57 7.36
N ILE A 99 2.15 13.41 6.86
CA ILE A 99 2.50 12.95 5.53
C ILE A 99 1.23 12.90 4.71
N VAL A 100 1.23 13.64 3.61
CA VAL A 100 0.05 13.80 2.77
C VAL A 100 0.41 13.43 1.33
N LEU A 101 -0.46 12.65 0.71
CA LEU A 101 -0.36 12.31 -0.70
C LEU A 101 -1.38 13.09 -1.49
N ASN A 102 -0.92 13.77 -2.53
CA ASN A 102 -1.79 14.48 -3.44
C ASN A 102 -1.62 13.94 -4.86
N TYR A 103 -2.72 13.93 -5.61
CA TYR A 103 -2.72 13.46 -7.00
C TYR A 103 -3.62 14.38 -7.81
N GLU A 104 -3.04 15.00 -8.83
CA GLU A 104 -3.75 15.95 -9.69
C GLU A 104 -3.95 15.42 -11.10
#